data_bd702d73abcb63530b31cad724bfcd8a
#
_entry.id   bd702d73abcb63530b31cad724bfcd8a
#
_cell.length_a   1.000
_cell.length_b   1.000
_cell.length_c   1.000
_cell.angle_alpha   90.00
_cell.angle_beta   90.00
_cell.angle_gamma   90.00
#
_symmetry.space_group_name_H-M   'P 1'
#
loop_
_entity.id
_entity.type
_entity.pdbx_description
1 polymer ?
#
loop_
_entity_poly.entity_id
_entity_poly.type
_entity_poly.pdbx_seq_one_letter_code
_entity_poly.pdbx_strand_id
1 'polypeptide(L)'
;MAQIRPHTLSGFMELLPEDQKKMQRVMATLRESYALYGFTPLDTPVIESADVLLAKGGGETEKQIYRFTKGDSDLALRFDLTVPLAKYVALHANELTFPFRRYQIGKVYRGERAQRGRFREFYQADIDIIGDGKLDIMNEAEIPAVIYRTFNALGLKNFRIRVNNRKVLNGFFALLGLTEKSGDVMRTIDKLDKIGPDKVRAVLTDEFAVEPETADKVLEFISVPGTSADKLAFLRRYEGKNETFDLGLHELATVVEYVGSFGVPAENFEIDLTIARGLDYYTGTVYETVMTDHPEIGSVCSGGRYDNLAGYYTDRTLPGVGISIGVTRLFYVLQEQDMLSKDILTAPAEAVVIPMDTDCMAFAVETATALRAEGVKTQIYFENRKFKQKIG
;
A
#
# COMPACT_ATOMS: atom_id res chain seq x y z
N MET A 1 21.85 2.43 -40.65
CA MET A 1 20.67 2.12 -39.82
C MET A 1 20.15 3.43 -39.25
N ALA A 2 18.83 3.70 -39.33
CA ALA A 2 18.27 4.87 -38.67
C ALA A 2 18.41 4.71 -37.15
N GLN A 3 18.89 5.75 -36.45
CA GLN A 3 19.02 5.75 -35.01
C GLN A 3 17.61 5.84 -34.40
N ILE A 4 17.31 4.96 -33.46
CA ILE A 4 16.08 5.03 -32.65
C ILE A 4 16.31 6.08 -31.56
N ARG A 5 15.41 7.06 -31.46
CA ARG A 5 15.44 8.04 -30.36
C ARG A 5 14.96 7.34 -29.07
N PRO A 6 15.81 7.17 -28.06
CA PRO A 6 15.41 6.56 -26.81
C PRO A 6 14.40 7.44 -26.06
N HIS A 7 13.41 6.83 -25.44
CA HIS A 7 12.41 7.50 -24.62
C HIS A 7 11.82 6.54 -23.60
N THR A 8 11.42 7.05 -22.45
CA THR A 8 10.69 6.31 -21.43
C THR A 8 9.19 6.32 -21.74
N LEU A 9 8.51 5.20 -21.55
CA LEU A 9 7.06 5.12 -21.74
C LEU A 9 6.33 6.00 -20.72
N SER A 10 5.22 6.62 -21.14
CA SER A 10 4.39 7.41 -20.25
C SER A 10 3.84 6.57 -19.09
N GLY A 11 4.05 7.03 -17.86
CA GLY A 11 3.66 6.32 -16.64
C GLY A 11 4.66 5.28 -16.16
N PHE A 12 5.84 5.22 -16.77
CA PHE A 12 6.96 4.41 -16.31
C PHE A 12 8.06 5.34 -15.79
N MET A 13 8.77 4.92 -14.74
CA MET A 13 9.81 5.73 -14.10
C MET A 13 11.19 5.11 -14.30
N GLU A 14 12.14 5.91 -14.70
CA GLU A 14 13.56 5.59 -14.71
C GLU A 14 14.27 6.56 -13.76
N LEU A 15 14.91 6.03 -12.73
CA LEU A 15 15.65 6.84 -11.76
C LEU A 15 17.12 6.90 -12.13
N LEU A 16 17.71 8.08 -11.98
CA LEU A 16 19.15 8.22 -12.00
C LEU A 16 19.79 7.50 -10.80
N PRO A 17 21.09 7.11 -10.87
CA PRO A 17 21.74 6.33 -9.82
C PRO A 17 21.63 6.91 -8.42
N GLU A 18 21.67 8.22 -8.29
CA GLU A 18 21.51 8.91 -7.01
C GLU A 18 20.13 8.67 -6.40
N ASP A 19 19.07 8.92 -7.17
CA ASP A 19 17.69 8.72 -6.71
C ASP A 19 17.36 7.22 -6.54
N GLN A 20 17.99 6.37 -7.37
CA GLN A 20 17.87 4.92 -7.19
C GLN A 20 18.43 4.45 -5.84
N LYS A 21 19.53 5.04 -5.34
CA LYS A 21 20.07 4.77 -4.00
C LYS A 21 19.10 5.21 -2.91
N LYS A 22 18.49 6.39 -3.05
CA LYS A 22 17.47 6.87 -2.11
C LYS A 22 16.26 5.92 -2.08
N MET A 23 15.77 5.47 -3.24
CA MET A 23 14.70 4.48 -3.34
C MET A 23 15.08 3.16 -2.65
N GLN A 24 16.29 2.66 -2.86
CA GLN A 24 16.78 1.44 -2.21
C GLN A 24 16.83 1.60 -0.68
N ARG A 25 17.20 2.78 -0.17
CA ARG A 25 17.17 3.06 1.28
C ARG A 25 15.75 3.03 1.84
N VAL A 26 14.78 3.64 1.15
CA VAL A 26 13.37 3.56 1.52
C VAL A 26 12.92 2.10 1.59
N MET A 27 13.20 1.30 0.56
CA MET A 27 12.85 -0.12 0.54
C MET A 27 13.53 -0.93 1.66
N ALA A 28 14.78 -0.61 2.00
CA ALA A 28 15.49 -1.26 3.10
C ALA A 28 14.81 -0.96 4.44
N THR A 29 14.46 0.31 4.70
CA THR A 29 13.74 0.72 5.91
C THR A 29 12.39 0.01 6.05
N LEU A 30 11.66 -0.17 4.93
CA LEU A 30 10.40 -0.94 4.92
C LEU A 30 10.64 -2.40 5.35
N ARG A 31 11.63 -3.08 4.76
CA ARG A 31 11.96 -4.48 5.09
C ARG A 31 12.34 -4.64 6.56
N GLU A 32 13.21 -3.77 7.05
CA GLU A 32 13.65 -3.76 8.46
C GLU A 32 12.46 -3.55 9.40
N SER A 33 11.56 -2.60 9.08
CA SER A 33 10.37 -2.34 9.87
C SER A 33 9.43 -3.54 9.92
N TYR A 34 9.17 -4.19 8.80
CA TYR A 34 8.29 -5.35 8.71
C TYR A 34 8.87 -6.58 9.44
N ALA A 35 10.20 -6.78 9.33
CA ALA A 35 10.88 -7.88 10.02
C ALA A 35 10.75 -7.79 11.55
N LEU A 36 10.66 -6.58 12.13
CA LEU A 36 10.45 -6.39 13.58
C LEU A 36 9.12 -6.97 14.08
N TYR A 37 8.11 -7.09 13.19
CA TYR A 37 6.81 -7.67 13.51
C TYR A 37 6.68 -9.13 13.06
N GLY A 38 7.80 -9.79 12.73
CA GLY A 38 7.82 -11.19 12.33
C GLY A 38 7.27 -11.47 10.94
N PHE A 39 7.18 -10.47 10.06
CA PHE A 39 6.83 -10.71 8.67
C PHE A 39 8.02 -11.28 7.91
N THR A 40 7.77 -12.34 7.15
CA THR A 40 8.77 -13.03 6.31
C THR A 40 8.69 -12.56 4.86
N PRO A 41 9.83 -12.50 4.13
CA PRO A 41 9.82 -12.08 2.73
C PRO A 41 9.15 -13.13 1.84
N LEU A 42 8.36 -12.63 0.88
CA LEU A 42 7.78 -13.43 -0.20
C LEU A 42 7.96 -12.67 -1.51
N ASP A 43 8.14 -13.39 -2.61
CA ASP A 43 7.97 -12.84 -3.95
C ASP A 43 7.13 -13.79 -4.81
N THR A 44 6.24 -13.24 -5.60
CA THR A 44 5.39 -13.96 -6.54
C THR A 44 5.74 -13.53 -7.97
N PRO A 45 5.47 -14.34 -8.98
CA PRO A 45 5.74 -13.96 -10.36
C PRO A 45 5.07 -12.64 -10.78
N VAL A 46 5.76 -11.86 -11.61
CA VAL A 46 5.19 -10.63 -12.22
C VAL A 46 4.17 -10.98 -13.29
N ILE A 47 4.42 -12.08 -14.01
CA ILE A 47 3.53 -12.60 -15.05
C ILE A 47 2.82 -13.83 -14.49
N GLU A 48 1.52 -13.84 -14.59
CA GLU A 48 0.65 -14.95 -14.20
C GLU A 48 -0.29 -15.30 -15.33
N SER A 49 -0.94 -16.45 -15.23
CA SER A 49 -2.07 -16.79 -16.11
C SER A 49 -3.20 -15.76 -15.92
N ALA A 50 -3.82 -15.33 -17.01
CA ALA A 50 -4.85 -14.30 -16.96
C ALA A 50 -6.08 -14.75 -16.14
N ASP A 51 -6.43 -16.04 -16.16
CA ASP A 51 -7.53 -16.61 -15.37
C ASP A 51 -7.28 -16.50 -13.86
N VAL A 52 -6.02 -16.63 -13.41
CA VAL A 52 -5.64 -16.43 -12.02
C VAL A 52 -5.87 -14.98 -11.60
N LEU A 53 -5.34 -14.01 -12.36
CA LEU A 53 -5.43 -12.59 -11.99
C LEU A 53 -6.84 -12.03 -12.17
N LEU A 54 -7.65 -12.61 -13.01
CA LEU A 54 -9.03 -12.23 -13.30
C LEU A 54 -10.07 -13.12 -12.61
N ALA A 55 -9.66 -14.03 -11.71
CA ALA A 55 -10.56 -14.98 -11.05
C ALA A 55 -11.74 -14.30 -10.35
N LYS A 56 -11.52 -13.11 -9.78
CA LYS A 56 -12.61 -12.32 -9.21
C LYS A 56 -13.56 -11.74 -10.28
N GLY A 57 -13.09 -11.56 -11.52
CA GLY A 57 -13.84 -11.03 -12.65
C GLY A 57 -14.40 -9.63 -12.48
N GLY A 58 -14.56 -8.93 -13.61
CA GLY A 58 -15.34 -7.68 -13.71
C GLY A 58 -14.69 -6.40 -13.17
N GLY A 59 -15.34 -5.30 -13.48
CA GLY A 59 -15.02 -4.00 -12.95
C GLY A 59 -13.83 -3.27 -13.59
N GLU A 60 -13.26 -2.35 -12.83
CA GLU A 60 -12.18 -1.48 -13.23
C GLU A 60 -10.86 -2.25 -13.46
N THR A 61 -10.61 -3.30 -12.68
CA THR A 61 -9.40 -4.13 -12.75
C THR A 61 -9.24 -4.78 -14.12
N GLU A 62 -10.32 -5.32 -14.67
CA GLU A 62 -10.30 -5.99 -15.98
C GLU A 62 -9.92 -5.03 -17.11
N LYS A 63 -10.33 -3.76 -17.01
CA LYS A 63 -10.03 -2.71 -17.99
C LYS A 63 -8.58 -2.21 -17.89
N GLN A 64 -7.97 -2.36 -16.73
CA GLN A 64 -6.65 -1.77 -16.44
C GLN A 64 -5.52 -2.82 -16.42
N ILE A 65 -5.85 -4.12 -16.43
CA ILE A 65 -4.83 -5.16 -16.43
C ILE A 65 -4.08 -5.22 -17.77
N TYR A 66 -2.77 -5.36 -17.73
CA TYR A 66 -1.97 -5.64 -18.93
C TYR A 66 -2.05 -7.13 -19.25
N ARG A 67 -2.78 -7.47 -20.31
CA ARG A 67 -2.99 -8.84 -20.80
C ARG A 67 -2.36 -9.02 -22.17
N PHE A 68 -1.73 -10.16 -22.40
CA PHE A 68 -1.07 -10.49 -23.67
C PHE A 68 -0.99 -12.01 -23.86
N THR A 69 -0.74 -12.43 -25.08
CA THR A 69 -0.57 -13.86 -25.42
C THR A 69 0.90 -14.16 -25.74
N LYS A 70 1.37 -15.33 -25.34
CA LYS A 70 2.67 -15.88 -25.72
C LYS A 70 2.50 -17.37 -26.10
N GLY A 71 2.62 -17.69 -27.39
CA GLY A 71 2.19 -19.00 -27.90
C GLY A 71 0.70 -19.19 -27.60
N ASP A 72 0.33 -20.33 -27.03
CA ASP A 72 -1.04 -20.66 -26.64
C ASP A 72 -1.42 -20.17 -25.22
N SER A 73 -0.52 -19.49 -24.53
CA SER A 73 -0.74 -19.02 -23.16
C SER A 73 -1.33 -17.62 -23.14
N ASP A 74 -2.42 -17.45 -22.39
CA ASP A 74 -3.05 -16.18 -22.07
C ASP A 74 -2.51 -15.68 -20.73
N LEU A 75 -1.78 -14.58 -20.75
CA LEU A 75 -0.96 -14.08 -19.66
C LEU A 75 -1.35 -12.66 -19.29
N ALA A 76 -1.07 -12.28 -18.04
CA ALA A 76 -1.23 -10.91 -17.60
C ALA A 76 -0.12 -10.49 -16.61
N LEU A 77 0.13 -9.19 -16.53
CA LEU A 77 0.97 -8.61 -15.49
C LEU A 77 0.15 -8.42 -14.22
N ARG A 78 0.72 -8.73 -13.05
CA ARG A 78 0.04 -8.57 -11.76
C ARG A 78 -0.37 -7.10 -11.52
N PHE A 79 -1.63 -6.93 -11.12
CA PHE A 79 -2.27 -5.64 -10.85
C PHE A 79 -2.01 -5.15 -9.41
N ASP A 80 -1.90 -6.11 -8.49
CA ASP A 80 -1.55 -5.95 -7.06
C ASP A 80 -0.67 -7.12 -6.60
N LEU A 81 -0.34 -7.15 -5.31
CA LEU A 81 0.42 -8.24 -4.70
C LEU A 81 -0.46 -9.20 -3.88
N THR A 82 -1.75 -8.88 -3.71
CA THR A 82 -2.67 -9.62 -2.84
C THR A 82 -3.36 -10.76 -3.58
N VAL A 83 -3.78 -10.57 -4.84
CA VAL A 83 -4.36 -11.65 -5.66
C VAL A 83 -3.33 -12.77 -5.91
N PRO A 84 -2.08 -12.48 -6.32
CA PRO A 84 -1.03 -13.49 -6.41
C PRO A 84 -0.73 -14.18 -5.07
N LEU A 85 -0.80 -13.46 -3.95
CA LEU A 85 -0.66 -14.04 -2.62
C LEU A 85 -1.78 -15.04 -2.33
N ALA A 86 -3.03 -14.70 -2.61
CA ALA A 86 -4.16 -15.59 -2.37
C ALA A 86 -4.00 -16.93 -3.11
N LYS A 87 -3.58 -16.87 -4.39
CA LYS A 87 -3.22 -18.06 -5.16
C LYS A 87 -2.07 -18.83 -4.54
N TYR A 88 -0.99 -18.11 -4.12
CA TYR A 88 0.18 -18.72 -3.50
C TYR A 88 -0.18 -19.47 -2.21
N VAL A 89 -0.93 -18.83 -1.32
CA VAL A 89 -1.35 -19.44 -0.04
C VAL A 89 -2.26 -20.63 -0.28
N ALA A 90 -3.19 -20.55 -1.25
CA ALA A 90 -4.05 -21.68 -1.61
C ALA A 90 -3.24 -22.87 -2.11
N LEU A 91 -2.23 -22.64 -2.95
CA LEU A 91 -1.36 -23.67 -3.50
C LEU A 91 -0.48 -24.33 -2.45
N HIS A 92 0.05 -23.56 -1.50
CA HIS A 92 1.04 -24.01 -0.50
C HIS A 92 0.46 -24.13 0.91
N ALA A 93 -0.85 -24.17 1.07
CA ALA A 93 -1.52 -24.17 2.38
C ALA A 93 -1.05 -25.28 3.34
N ASN A 94 -0.62 -26.42 2.81
CA ASN A 94 -0.11 -27.54 3.62
C ASN A 94 1.37 -27.40 4.03
N GLU A 95 2.09 -26.46 3.42
CA GLU A 95 3.51 -26.22 3.66
C GLU A 95 3.73 -24.98 4.54
N LEU A 96 2.71 -24.11 4.65
CA LEU A 96 2.77 -22.87 5.39
C LEU A 96 2.35 -23.07 6.86
N THR A 97 2.97 -22.29 7.74
CA THR A 97 2.55 -22.18 9.15
C THR A 97 1.60 -21.01 9.32
N PHE A 98 0.44 -21.23 9.93
CA PHE A 98 -0.58 -20.21 10.17
C PHE A 98 -0.61 -19.76 11.66
N PRO A 99 -0.90 -18.46 11.94
CA PRO A 99 -1.14 -17.39 10.96
C PRO A 99 0.13 -17.10 10.16
N PHE A 100 0.00 -17.07 8.83
CA PHE A 100 1.11 -16.80 7.92
C PHE A 100 1.29 -15.29 7.76
N ARG A 101 2.46 -14.78 8.16
CA ARG A 101 2.83 -13.37 8.12
C ARG A 101 3.88 -13.15 7.04
N ARG A 102 3.52 -12.42 5.98
CA ARG A 102 4.45 -12.15 4.88
C ARG A 102 4.57 -10.66 4.58
N TYR A 103 5.70 -10.24 4.02
CA TYR A 103 5.79 -9.00 3.29
C TYR A 103 6.28 -9.23 1.86
N GLN A 104 5.89 -8.36 0.96
CA GLN A 104 6.40 -8.34 -0.41
C GLN A 104 6.58 -6.90 -0.88
N ILE A 105 7.77 -6.58 -1.44
CA ILE A 105 8.04 -5.30 -2.10
C ILE A 105 8.30 -5.61 -3.56
N GLY A 106 7.36 -5.25 -4.42
CA GLY A 106 7.39 -5.62 -5.82
C GLY A 106 6.69 -4.63 -6.73
N LYS A 107 7.01 -4.70 -8.02
CA LYS A 107 6.34 -3.91 -9.05
C LYS A 107 4.98 -4.49 -9.38
N VAL A 108 4.02 -3.60 -9.60
CA VAL A 108 2.68 -3.90 -10.10
C VAL A 108 2.36 -2.99 -11.28
N TYR A 109 1.36 -3.37 -12.08
CA TYR A 109 1.09 -2.76 -13.38
C TYR A 109 -0.39 -2.42 -13.54
N ARG A 110 -0.70 -1.15 -13.82
CA ARG A 110 -2.07 -0.66 -14.02
C ARG A 110 -2.16 0.21 -15.25
N GLY A 111 -3.05 -0.14 -16.17
CA GLY A 111 -3.27 0.57 -17.44
C GLY A 111 -4.02 1.89 -17.31
N GLU A 112 -4.09 2.46 -16.09
CA GLU A 112 -4.77 3.74 -15.84
C GLU A 112 -4.04 4.93 -16.49
N ARG A 113 -4.74 6.05 -16.61
CA ARG A 113 -4.14 7.29 -17.12
C ARG A 113 -3.06 7.78 -16.16
N ALA A 114 -1.83 7.93 -16.68
CA ALA A 114 -0.71 8.47 -15.91
C ALA A 114 -1.04 9.91 -15.44
N GLN A 115 -0.81 10.18 -14.15
CA GLN A 115 -1.01 11.46 -13.49
C GLN A 115 0.13 11.70 -12.49
N ARG A 116 0.24 12.91 -11.94
CA ARG A 116 1.20 13.23 -10.88
C ARG A 116 1.06 12.24 -9.71
N GLY A 117 2.14 11.54 -9.37
CA GLY A 117 2.15 10.51 -8.34
C GLY A 117 1.41 9.21 -8.66
N ARG A 118 0.90 9.05 -9.91
CA ARG A 118 0.27 7.81 -10.40
C ARG A 118 0.96 7.31 -11.64
N PHE A 119 1.55 6.12 -11.51
CA PHE A 119 2.34 5.45 -12.52
C PHE A 119 1.63 4.19 -13.01
N ARG A 120 2.00 3.73 -14.21
CA ARG A 120 1.53 2.47 -14.81
C ARG A 120 2.36 1.28 -14.38
N GLU A 121 3.63 1.51 -14.04
CA GLU A 121 4.51 0.58 -13.34
C GLU A 121 4.95 1.24 -12.05
N PHE A 122 4.73 0.61 -10.90
CA PHE A 122 5.09 1.17 -9.61
C PHE A 122 5.34 0.10 -8.57
N TYR A 123 6.14 0.42 -7.55
CA TYR A 123 6.37 -0.46 -6.42
C TYR A 123 5.27 -0.32 -5.38
N GLN A 124 4.77 -1.47 -4.94
CA GLN A 124 4.01 -1.62 -3.71
C GLN A 124 4.86 -2.35 -2.67
N ALA A 125 4.63 -2.02 -1.39
CA ALA A 125 5.17 -2.73 -0.24
C ALA A 125 4.00 -3.18 0.61
N ASP A 126 3.68 -4.45 0.52
CA ASP A 126 2.53 -5.07 1.16
C ASP A 126 2.97 -5.93 2.33
N ILE A 127 2.19 -5.90 3.41
CA ILE A 127 2.20 -6.89 4.47
C ILE A 127 0.83 -7.53 4.56
N ASP A 128 0.79 -8.84 4.81
CA ASP A 128 -0.45 -9.58 5.06
C ASP A 128 -0.25 -10.63 6.15
N ILE A 129 -1.32 -10.88 6.89
CA ILE A 129 -1.45 -11.93 7.88
C ILE A 129 -2.62 -12.80 7.45
N ILE A 130 -2.36 -14.07 7.15
CA ILE A 130 -3.38 -15.02 6.69
C ILE A 130 -3.63 -16.04 7.79
N GLY A 131 -4.87 -16.26 8.15
CA GLY A 131 -5.31 -17.32 9.06
C GLY A 131 -5.74 -18.59 8.32
N ASP A 132 -5.91 -19.68 9.04
CA ASP A 132 -6.53 -20.93 8.57
C ASP A 132 -7.83 -21.17 9.37
N GLY A 133 -8.96 -21.15 8.70
CA GLY A 133 -10.30 -21.21 9.28
C GLY A 133 -10.74 -19.91 9.96
N LYS A 134 -9.86 -19.27 10.70
CA LYS A 134 -10.12 -18.02 11.43
C LYS A 134 -8.87 -17.13 11.52
N LEU A 135 -9.08 -15.85 11.73
CA LEU A 135 -8.03 -14.88 12.03
C LEU A 135 -8.51 -13.96 13.15
N ASP A 136 -7.77 -13.92 14.26
CA ASP A 136 -8.11 -13.13 15.44
C ASP A 136 -8.05 -11.62 15.12
N ILE A 137 -9.01 -10.86 15.68
CA ILE A 137 -9.13 -9.41 15.50
C ILE A 137 -7.90 -8.63 15.98
N MET A 138 -7.12 -9.18 16.90
CA MET A 138 -5.88 -8.56 17.38
C MET A 138 -4.85 -8.36 16.28
N ASN A 139 -4.87 -9.19 15.23
CA ASN A 139 -4.03 -8.96 14.05
C ASN A 139 -4.41 -7.65 13.33
N GLU A 140 -5.69 -7.28 13.36
CA GLU A 140 -6.16 -6.00 12.81
C GLU A 140 -5.75 -4.83 13.70
N ALA A 141 -5.78 -4.98 15.02
CA ALA A 141 -5.34 -3.95 15.97
C ALA A 141 -3.83 -3.65 15.90
N GLU A 142 -3.01 -4.62 15.48
CA GLU A 142 -1.56 -4.46 15.32
C GLU A 142 -1.17 -3.70 14.04
N ILE A 143 -1.96 -3.78 12.97
CA ILE A 143 -1.64 -3.15 11.67
C ILE A 143 -1.34 -1.64 11.78
N PRO A 144 -2.10 -0.81 12.52
CA PRO A 144 -1.76 0.59 12.73
C PRO A 144 -0.38 0.81 13.35
N ALA A 145 0.06 -0.07 14.25
CA ALA A 145 1.40 0.03 14.85
C ALA A 145 2.51 -0.25 13.83
N VAL A 146 2.32 -1.22 12.94
CA VAL A 146 3.26 -1.46 11.84
C VAL A 146 3.37 -0.24 10.94
N ILE A 147 2.23 0.39 10.58
CA ILE A 147 2.20 1.61 9.77
C ILE A 147 2.94 2.74 10.51
N TYR A 148 2.57 2.99 11.76
CA TYR A 148 3.15 4.06 12.59
C TYR A 148 4.66 3.91 12.70
N ARG A 149 5.14 2.72 13.06
CA ARG A 149 6.57 2.41 13.16
C ARG A 149 7.30 2.64 11.85
N THR A 150 6.74 2.14 10.76
CA THR A 150 7.32 2.23 9.42
C THR A 150 7.45 3.67 8.96
N PHE A 151 6.40 4.48 9.14
CA PHE A 151 6.41 5.88 8.70
C PHE A 151 7.39 6.71 9.53
N ASN A 152 7.46 6.49 10.85
CA ASN A 152 8.47 7.15 11.68
C ASN A 152 9.91 6.74 11.29
N ALA A 153 10.16 5.48 10.95
CA ALA A 153 11.46 5.02 10.48
C ALA A 153 11.86 5.65 9.13
N LEU A 154 10.88 6.03 8.31
CA LEU A 154 11.08 6.80 7.07
C LEU A 154 11.25 8.31 7.33
N GLY A 155 11.12 8.77 8.58
CA GLY A 155 11.20 10.18 8.95
C GLY A 155 9.90 10.97 8.81
N LEU A 156 8.80 10.30 8.45
CA LEU A 156 7.47 10.90 8.36
C LEU A 156 6.85 11.03 9.75
N LYS A 157 6.34 12.21 10.10
CA LYS A 157 5.74 12.48 11.43
C LYS A 157 4.30 12.96 11.32
N ASN A 158 4.00 13.74 10.30
CA ASN A 158 2.71 14.40 10.11
C ASN A 158 1.79 13.52 9.25
N PHE A 159 1.27 12.44 9.83
CA PHE A 159 0.35 11.53 9.15
C PHE A 159 -0.75 11.07 10.10
N ARG A 160 -1.86 10.63 9.53
CA ARG A 160 -2.99 10.07 10.25
C ARG A 160 -3.44 8.76 9.66
N ILE A 161 -3.55 7.75 10.52
CA ILE A 161 -4.08 6.43 10.20
C ILE A 161 -5.58 6.48 10.50
N ARG A 162 -6.38 6.38 9.48
CA ARG A 162 -7.83 6.35 9.54
C ARG A 162 -8.31 4.92 9.49
N VAL A 163 -9.31 4.58 10.28
CA VAL A 163 -9.90 3.25 10.34
C VAL A 163 -11.40 3.29 10.25
N ASN A 164 -11.99 2.32 9.58
CA ASN A 164 -13.41 2.03 9.57
C ASN A 164 -13.61 0.51 9.58
N ASN A 165 -14.87 0.07 9.67
CA ASN A 165 -15.25 -1.33 9.47
C ASN A 165 -16.44 -1.41 8.49
N ARG A 166 -16.28 -2.21 7.42
CA ARG A 166 -17.31 -2.34 6.38
C ARG A 166 -18.62 -2.94 6.89
N LYS A 167 -18.56 -3.76 7.96
CA LYS A 167 -19.76 -4.33 8.59
C LYS A 167 -20.59 -3.24 9.26
N VAL A 168 -19.94 -2.22 9.84
CA VAL A 168 -20.64 -1.04 10.41
C VAL A 168 -21.45 -0.33 9.31
N LEU A 169 -20.81 -0.03 8.17
CA LEU A 169 -21.51 0.61 7.05
C LEU A 169 -22.63 -0.28 6.48
N ASN A 170 -22.32 -1.55 6.19
CA ASN A 170 -23.30 -2.49 5.63
C ASN A 170 -24.50 -2.69 6.57
N GLY A 171 -24.25 -2.85 7.88
CA GLY A 171 -25.31 -2.99 8.87
C GLY A 171 -26.17 -1.73 9.00
N PHE A 172 -25.55 -0.54 8.95
CA PHE A 172 -26.27 0.72 8.93
C PHE A 172 -27.12 0.89 7.66
N PHE A 173 -26.58 0.56 6.50
CA PHE A 173 -27.33 0.60 5.23
C PHE A 173 -28.49 -0.40 5.23
N ALA A 174 -28.32 -1.57 5.86
CA ALA A 174 -29.42 -2.53 6.02
C ALA A 174 -30.55 -1.96 6.89
N LEU A 175 -30.24 -1.23 7.97
CA LEU A 175 -31.23 -0.53 8.79
C LEU A 175 -32.00 0.54 8.02
N LEU A 176 -31.40 1.10 6.98
CA LEU A 176 -32.03 2.09 6.10
C LEU A 176 -32.73 1.46 4.87
N GLY A 177 -32.75 0.12 4.76
CA GLY A 177 -33.32 -0.57 3.59
C GLY A 177 -32.46 -0.46 2.30
N LEU A 178 -31.17 -0.16 2.44
CA LEU A 178 -30.24 0.05 1.32
C LEU A 178 -29.35 -1.15 1.02
N THR A 179 -29.67 -2.36 1.50
CA THR A 179 -28.81 -3.55 1.35
C THR A 179 -28.42 -3.81 -0.11
N GLU A 180 -29.39 -3.81 -1.02
CA GLU A 180 -29.15 -4.04 -2.45
C GLU A 180 -28.32 -2.93 -3.13
N LYS A 181 -28.35 -1.73 -2.55
CA LYS A 181 -27.66 -0.53 -3.06
C LYS A 181 -26.35 -0.24 -2.33
N SER A 182 -25.96 -1.07 -1.35
CA SER A 182 -24.85 -0.76 -0.43
C SER A 182 -23.52 -0.53 -1.17
N GLY A 183 -23.26 -1.28 -2.23
CA GLY A 183 -22.08 -1.11 -3.07
C GLY A 183 -22.06 0.23 -3.82
N ASP A 184 -23.20 0.68 -4.35
CA ASP A 184 -23.34 1.96 -5.04
C ASP A 184 -23.22 3.13 -4.07
N VAL A 185 -23.85 3.00 -2.90
CA VAL A 185 -23.77 3.98 -1.81
C VAL A 185 -22.31 4.15 -1.37
N MET A 186 -21.59 3.05 -1.11
CA MET A 186 -20.18 3.10 -0.74
C MET A 186 -19.32 3.76 -1.82
N ARG A 187 -19.51 3.41 -3.10
CA ARG A 187 -18.75 4.03 -4.21
C ARG A 187 -19.04 5.52 -4.35
N THR A 188 -20.22 5.96 -3.94
CA THR A 188 -20.60 7.37 -3.97
C THR A 188 -20.00 8.13 -2.81
N ILE A 189 -20.07 7.58 -1.58
CA ILE A 189 -19.43 8.13 -0.37
C ILE A 189 -17.94 8.32 -0.57
N ASP A 190 -17.28 7.38 -1.21
CA ASP A 190 -15.85 7.46 -1.55
C ASP A 190 -15.44 8.69 -2.36
N LYS A 191 -16.38 9.30 -3.03
CA LYS A 191 -16.15 10.54 -3.79
C LYS A 191 -16.38 11.79 -2.95
N LEU A 192 -16.80 11.66 -1.69
CA LEU A 192 -17.21 12.78 -0.83
C LEU A 192 -16.17 13.91 -0.79
N ASP A 193 -14.91 13.58 -0.54
CA ASP A 193 -13.81 14.55 -0.47
C ASP A 193 -13.57 15.27 -1.81
N LYS A 194 -13.96 14.67 -2.95
CA LYS A 194 -13.73 15.19 -4.28
C LYS A 194 -14.87 16.04 -4.81
N ILE A 195 -16.11 15.63 -4.54
CA ILE A 195 -17.28 16.24 -5.15
C ILE A 195 -18.16 17.01 -4.15
N GLY A 196 -17.93 16.81 -2.83
CA GLY A 196 -18.67 17.44 -1.75
C GLY A 196 -20.02 16.77 -1.43
N PRO A 197 -20.60 17.06 -0.25
CA PRO A 197 -21.80 16.40 0.25
C PRO A 197 -23.03 16.62 -0.63
N ASP A 198 -23.22 17.82 -1.16
CA ASP A 198 -24.38 18.13 -2.00
C ASP A 198 -24.43 17.27 -3.27
N LYS A 199 -23.28 17.07 -3.92
CA LYS A 199 -23.19 16.21 -5.10
C LYS A 199 -23.31 14.74 -4.75
N VAL A 200 -22.76 14.29 -3.61
CA VAL A 200 -22.96 12.92 -3.11
C VAL A 200 -24.45 12.68 -2.89
N ARG A 201 -25.14 13.62 -2.23
CA ARG A 201 -26.60 13.56 -2.03
C ARG A 201 -27.34 13.44 -3.36
N ALA A 202 -27.03 14.32 -4.33
CA ALA A 202 -27.66 14.30 -5.64
C ALA A 202 -27.45 12.96 -6.37
N VAL A 203 -26.24 12.40 -6.36
CA VAL A 203 -25.97 11.08 -6.97
C VAL A 203 -26.79 9.98 -6.28
N LEU A 204 -26.87 9.99 -4.95
CA LEU A 204 -27.66 8.99 -4.21
C LEU A 204 -29.15 9.07 -4.56
N THR A 205 -29.72 10.28 -4.66
CA THR A 205 -31.14 10.48 -4.96
C THR A 205 -31.48 10.29 -6.46
N ASP A 206 -30.69 10.87 -7.35
CA ASP A 206 -31.03 10.98 -8.78
C ASP A 206 -30.58 9.77 -9.60
N GLU A 207 -29.39 9.19 -9.26
CA GLU A 207 -28.87 8.05 -10.00
C GLU A 207 -29.25 6.70 -9.36
N PHE A 208 -29.27 6.63 -8.00
CA PHE A 208 -29.54 5.38 -7.29
C PHE A 208 -30.95 5.34 -6.66
N ALA A 209 -31.78 6.33 -6.89
CA ALA A 209 -33.13 6.39 -6.36
C ALA A 209 -33.21 6.10 -4.84
N VAL A 210 -32.33 6.71 -4.07
CA VAL A 210 -32.37 6.72 -2.61
C VAL A 210 -33.27 7.87 -2.17
N GLU A 211 -34.21 7.60 -1.28
CA GLU A 211 -35.09 8.62 -0.74
C GLU A 211 -34.29 9.76 -0.09
N PRO A 212 -34.65 11.06 -0.33
CA PRO A 212 -33.88 12.21 0.16
C PRO A 212 -33.55 12.16 1.64
N GLU A 213 -34.52 11.82 2.49
CA GLU A 213 -34.34 11.70 3.95
C GLU A 213 -33.34 10.56 4.31
N THR A 214 -33.32 9.51 3.50
CA THR A 214 -32.39 8.38 3.71
C THR A 214 -30.98 8.78 3.28
N ALA A 215 -30.83 9.52 2.19
CA ALA A 215 -29.54 10.08 1.77
C ALA A 215 -28.97 11.05 2.84
N ASP A 216 -29.82 11.90 3.42
CA ASP A 216 -29.45 12.81 4.51
C ASP A 216 -28.97 12.02 5.75
N LYS A 217 -29.66 10.95 6.14
CA LYS A 217 -29.21 10.06 7.24
C LYS A 217 -27.89 9.38 6.97
N VAL A 218 -27.62 8.98 5.72
CA VAL A 218 -26.33 8.42 5.32
C VAL A 218 -25.22 9.46 5.49
N LEU A 219 -25.42 10.68 4.99
CA LEU A 219 -24.44 11.76 5.12
C LEU A 219 -24.21 12.17 6.58
N GLU A 220 -25.26 12.27 7.39
CA GLU A 220 -25.15 12.54 8.82
C GLU A 220 -24.31 11.47 9.53
N PHE A 221 -24.60 10.19 9.25
CA PHE A 221 -23.89 9.07 9.86
C PHE A 221 -22.39 9.07 9.58
N ILE A 222 -21.99 9.28 8.31
CA ILE A 222 -20.58 9.24 7.93
C ILE A 222 -19.81 10.51 8.33
N SER A 223 -20.50 11.61 8.58
CA SER A 223 -19.90 12.91 8.90
C SER A 223 -19.90 13.23 10.40
N VAL A 224 -20.13 12.24 11.27
CA VAL A 224 -20.14 12.44 12.72
C VAL A 224 -18.83 13.06 13.19
N PRO A 225 -18.86 14.23 13.83
CA PRO A 225 -17.66 14.91 14.31
C PRO A 225 -17.16 14.29 15.62
N GLY A 226 -15.97 14.70 16.03
CA GLY A 226 -15.40 14.37 17.32
C GLY A 226 -14.26 13.35 17.26
N THR A 227 -13.80 12.94 18.44
CA THR A 227 -12.74 11.96 18.63
C THR A 227 -13.21 10.54 18.29
N SER A 228 -12.29 9.58 18.22
CA SER A 228 -12.65 8.16 18.04
C SER A 228 -13.60 7.67 19.17
N ALA A 229 -13.43 8.17 20.40
CA ALA A 229 -14.33 7.85 21.51
C ALA A 229 -15.76 8.40 21.30
N ASP A 230 -15.88 9.64 20.80
CA ASP A 230 -17.17 10.26 20.49
C ASP A 230 -17.88 9.49 19.37
N LYS A 231 -17.15 9.10 18.34
CA LYS A 231 -17.67 8.30 17.21
C LYS A 231 -18.12 6.91 17.66
N LEU A 232 -17.36 6.22 18.53
CA LEU A 232 -17.80 4.95 19.12
C LEU A 232 -19.07 5.13 19.97
N ALA A 233 -19.14 6.18 20.79
CA ALA A 233 -20.35 6.49 21.58
C ALA A 233 -21.57 6.76 20.69
N PHE A 234 -21.39 7.42 19.55
CA PHE A 234 -22.43 7.60 18.54
C PHE A 234 -22.86 6.26 17.94
N LEU A 235 -21.94 5.42 17.51
CA LEU A 235 -22.23 4.12 16.89
C LEU A 235 -23.00 3.20 17.85
N ARG A 236 -22.70 3.22 19.14
CA ARG A 236 -23.41 2.43 20.16
C ARG A 236 -24.92 2.72 20.26
N ARG A 237 -25.41 3.84 19.73
CA ARG A 237 -26.86 4.14 19.64
C ARG A 237 -27.63 3.20 18.70
N TYR A 238 -26.88 2.51 17.81
CA TYR A 238 -27.42 1.55 16.85
C TYR A 238 -27.22 0.10 17.28
N GLU A 239 -26.53 -0.14 18.41
CA GLU A 239 -26.28 -1.48 18.96
C GLU A 239 -27.60 -2.22 19.26
N GLY A 240 -27.65 -3.51 18.97
CA GLY A 240 -28.81 -4.36 19.11
C GLY A 240 -29.87 -4.23 18.00
N LYS A 241 -29.61 -3.41 16.97
CA LYS A 241 -30.53 -3.19 15.85
C LYS A 241 -30.26 -4.02 14.62
N ASN A 242 -28.99 -4.47 14.43
CA ASN A 242 -28.58 -5.29 13.30
C ASN A 242 -27.31 -6.08 13.65
N GLU A 243 -27.34 -7.40 13.48
CA GLU A 243 -26.24 -8.30 13.86
C GLU A 243 -24.92 -7.98 13.12
N THR A 244 -24.99 -7.63 11.84
CA THR A 244 -23.79 -7.25 11.07
C THR A 244 -23.18 -5.96 11.58
N PHE A 245 -24.03 -4.99 11.95
CA PHE A 245 -23.59 -3.74 12.56
C PHE A 245 -22.91 -4.00 13.91
N ASP A 246 -23.54 -4.80 14.77
CA ASP A 246 -23.04 -5.11 16.10
C ASP A 246 -21.67 -5.82 16.04
N LEU A 247 -21.52 -6.77 15.13
CA LEU A 247 -20.23 -7.42 14.89
C LEU A 247 -19.17 -6.41 14.44
N GLY A 248 -19.49 -5.54 13.46
CA GLY A 248 -18.58 -4.52 12.98
C GLY A 248 -18.21 -3.48 14.04
N LEU A 249 -19.16 -3.09 14.89
CA LEU A 249 -18.93 -2.19 16.00
C LEU A 249 -18.00 -2.83 17.05
N HIS A 250 -18.23 -4.10 17.39
CA HIS A 250 -17.35 -4.84 18.31
C HIS A 250 -15.90 -4.93 17.76
N GLU A 251 -15.74 -5.30 16.49
CA GLU A 251 -14.43 -5.36 15.84
C GLU A 251 -13.74 -4.00 15.84
N LEU A 252 -14.44 -2.93 15.45
CA LEU A 252 -13.89 -1.57 15.42
C LEU A 252 -13.50 -1.08 16.82
N ALA A 253 -14.35 -1.35 17.82
CA ALA A 253 -14.09 -0.98 19.22
C ALA A 253 -12.84 -1.69 19.75
N THR A 254 -12.67 -2.98 19.45
CA THR A 254 -11.47 -3.75 19.82
C THR A 254 -10.22 -3.16 19.19
N VAL A 255 -10.24 -2.83 17.90
CA VAL A 255 -9.09 -2.18 17.23
C VAL A 255 -8.72 -0.86 17.92
N VAL A 256 -9.72 -0.01 18.22
CA VAL A 256 -9.50 1.28 18.88
C VAL A 256 -8.96 1.12 20.30
N GLU A 257 -9.45 0.13 21.05
CA GLU A 257 -9.00 -0.16 22.42
C GLU A 257 -7.51 -0.52 22.47
N TYR A 258 -7.05 -1.37 21.54
CA TYR A 258 -5.69 -1.89 21.61
C TYR A 258 -4.66 -1.07 20.82
N VAL A 259 -5.07 -0.22 19.88
CA VAL A 259 -4.14 0.55 19.05
C VAL A 259 -3.16 1.40 19.88
N GLY A 260 -3.65 2.01 20.97
CA GLY A 260 -2.80 2.77 21.91
C GLY A 260 -1.81 1.89 22.66
N SER A 261 -2.23 0.68 23.07
CA SER A 261 -1.36 -0.31 23.73
C SER A 261 -0.24 -0.81 22.80
N PHE A 262 -0.48 -0.82 21.50
CA PHE A 262 0.55 -1.09 20.48
C PHE A 262 1.46 0.12 20.20
N GLY A 263 1.30 1.24 20.93
CA GLY A 263 2.19 2.40 20.87
C GLY A 263 1.87 3.42 19.78
N VAL A 264 0.66 3.42 19.22
CA VAL A 264 0.22 4.45 18.27
C VAL A 264 -0.40 5.62 19.05
N PRO A 265 0.16 6.84 18.95
CA PRO A 265 -0.40 8.01 19.61
C PRO A 265 -1.78 8.38 19.07
N ALA A 266 -2.62 8.96 19.93
CA ALA A 266 -3.99 9.34 19.57
C ALA A 266 -4.04 10.36 18.41
N GLU A 267 -3.04 11.24 18.31
CA GLU A 267 -2.92 12.20 17.21
C GLU A 267 -2.62 11.57 15.85
N ASN A 268 -2.12 10.33 15.82
CA ASN A 268 -1.83 9.60 14.58
C ASN A 268 -2.91 8.61 14.17
N PHE A 269 -4.01 8.51 14.93
CA PHE A 269 -5.07 7.51 14.69
C PHE A 269 -6.47 8.10 14.87
N GLU A 270 -7.40 7.77 13.98
CA GLU A 270 -8.80 8.16 14.09
C GLU A 270 -9.77 7.16 13.43
N ILE A 271 -10.99 7.08 13.95
CA ILE A 271 -12.11 6.48 13.22
C ILE A 271 -12.56 7.47 12.14
N ASP A 272 -12.74 6.99 10.92
CA ASP A 272 -13.27 7.78 9.81
C ASP A 272 -14.31 6.97 9.04
N LEU A 273 -15.58 7.26 9.28
CA LEU A 273 -16.72 6.56 8.68
C LEU A 273 -16.87 6.84 7.17
N THR A 274 -16.16 7.82 6.63
CA THR A 274 -16.15 8.11 5.20
C THR A 274 -15.31 7.13 4.39
N ILE A 275 -14.43 6.35 5.05
CA ILE A 275 -13.68 5.29 4.38
C ILE A 275 -14.64 4.14 4.05
N ALA A 276 -15.29 4.28 2.92
CA ALA A 276 -16.15 3.27 2.33
C ALA A 276 -15.41 2.48 1.24
N ARG A 277 -14.28 3.05 0.75
CA ARG A 277 -13.42 2.50 -0.30
C ARG A 277 -12.54 1.36 0.20
N GLY A 278 -12.05 0.68 -0.70
CA GLY A 278 -11.08 -0.38 -0.67
C GLY A 278 -11.31 -1.25 -1.89
N LEU A 279 -10.42 -2.19 -2.13
CA LEU A 279 -10.67 -3.20 -3.13
C LEU A 279 -11.96 -3.95 -2.74
N ASP A 280 -12.78 -4.30 -3.73
CA ASP A 280 -14.12 -4.88 -3.49
C ASP A 280 -14.10 -6.18 -2.68
N TYR A 281 -12.93 -6.73 -2.39
CA TYR A 281 -12.78 -7.94 -1.58
C TYR A 281 -12.66 -7.70 -0.07
N TYR A 282 -12.60 -6.44 0.42
CA TYR A 282 -12.56 -6.18 1.85
C TYR A 282 -13.91 -6.48 2.51
N THR A 283 -13.87 -7.12 3.68
CA THR A 283 -15.05 -7.64 4.38
C THR A 283 -15.22 -7.10 5.80
N GLY A 284 -14.19 -6.54 6.40
CA GLY A 284 -14.16 -6.05 7.79
C GLY A 284 -13.48 -4.71 7.93
N THR A 285 -12.51 -4.63 8.83
CA THR A 285 -11.70 -3.43 9.07
C THR A 285 -11.02 -2.96 7.80
N VAL A 286 -11.02 -1.65 7.58
CA VAL A 286 -10.33 -0.97 6.48
C VAL A 286 -9.49 0.17 7.03
N TYR A 287 -8.33 0.38 6.39
CA TYR A 287 -7.34 1.39 6.79
C TYR A 287 -7.03 2.31 5.63
N GLU A 288 -6.83 3.58 5.95
CA GLU A 288 -6.27 4.56 5.04
C GLU A 288 -5.32 5.48 5.79
N THR A 289 -4.13 5.72 5.25
CA THR A 289 -3.19 6.66 5.86
C THR A 289 -2.94 7.83 4.93
N VAL A 290 -3.09 9.02 5.46
CA VAL A 290 -2.89 10.29 4.75
C VAL A 290 -1.84 11.14 5.43
N MET A 291 -1.13 11.95 4.65
CA MET A 291 -0.23 12.99 5.16
C MET A 291 -1.06 14.20 5.55
N THR A 292 -0.95 14.68 6.81
CA THR A 292 -1.79 15.78 7.33
C THR A 292 -1.34 17.15 6.85
N ASP A 293 -0.07 17.30 6.53
CA ASP A 293 0.53 18.50 5.93
C ASP A 293 0.50 18.52 4.40
N HIS A 294 0.16 17.37 3.77
CA HIS A 294 0.09 17.18 2.32
C HIS A 294 -1.18 16.43 1.90
N PRO A 295 -2.38 16.93 2.22
CA PRO A 295 -3.63 16.22 1.93
C PRO A 295 -3.90 16.02 0.44
N GLU A 296 -3.30 16.86 -0.44
CA GLU A 296 -3.40 16.75 -1.90
C GLU A 296 -2.80 15.46 -2.46
N ILE A 297 -1.91 14.81 -1.71
CA ILE A 297 -1.31 13.53 -2.09
C ILE A 297 -2.36 12.41 -2.03
N GLY A 298 -3.33 12.54 -1.12
CA GLY A 298 -4.29 11.51 -0.79
C GLY A 298 -3.65 10.33 -0.04
N SER A 299 -4.29 9.18 -0.10
CA SER A 299 -3.83 7.98 0.62
C SER A 299 -2.45 7.51 0.14
N VAL A 300 -1.53 7.31 1.05
CA VAL A 300 -0.17 6.78 0.83
C VAL A 300 -0.02 5.32 1.28
N CYS A 301 -0.92 4.87 2.16
CA CYS A 301 -1.04 3.49 2.59
C CYS A 301 -2.52 3.15 2.77
N SER A 302 -2.95 2.01 2.29
CA SER A 302 -4.32 1.52 2.44
C SER A 302 -4.35 0.01 2.59
N GLY A 303 -5.45 -0.51 3.17
CA GLY A 303 -5.60 -1.94 3.33
C GLY A 303 -6.89 -2.31 4.04
N GLY A 304 -6.99 -3.57 4.46
CA GLY A 304 -8.14 -4.05 5.20
C GLY A 304 -8.17 -5.57 5.33
N ARG A 305 -9.23 -6.04 6.00
CA ARG A 305 -9.55 -7.46 6.15
C ARG A 305 -10.26 -7.98 4.91
N TYR A 306 -9.90 -9.18 4.50
CA TYR A 306 -10.55 -9.95 3.44
C TYR A 306 -10.71 -11.41 3.86
N ASP A 307 -11.92 -11.94 3.76
CA ASP A 307 -12.20 -13.31 4.23
C ASP A 307 -12.31 -14.33 3.09
N ASN A 308 -12.64 -13.89 1.87
CA ASN A 308 -13.05 -14.78 0.80
C ASN A 308 -12.12 -14.76 -0.43
N LEU A 309 -11.00 -14.05 -0.39
CA LEU A 309 -10.15 -13.86 -1.57
C LEU A 309 -9.52 -15.18 -2.05
N ALA A 310 -9.09 -16.05 -1.13
CA ALA A 310 -8.53 -17.33 -1.47
C ALA A 310 -9.58 -18.35 -1.96
N GLY A 311 -10.86 -18.10 -1.71
CA GLY A 311 -11.98 -18.97 -2.14
C GLY A 311 -12.11 -19.15 -3.66
N TYR A 312 -11.43 -18.31 -4.46
CA TYR A 312 -11.32 -18.51 -5.90
C TYR A 312 -10.36 -19.65 -6.28
N TYR A 313 -9.51 -20.11 -5.36
CA TYR A 313 -8.42 -21.05 -5.62
C TYR A 313 -8.49 -22.30 -4.75
N THR A 314 -9.26 -22.29 -3.65
CA THR A 314 -9.36 -23.40 -2.69
C THR A 314 -10.68 -23.34 -1.92
N ASP A 315 -11.16 -24.51 -1.46
CA ASP A 315 -12.33 -24.61 -0.57
C ASP A 315 -11.97 -24.27 0.91
N ARG A 316 -10.70 -24.06 1.23
CA ARG A 316 -10.27 -23.66 2.59
C ARG A 316 -10.66 -22.21 2.86
N THR A 317 -11.14 -21.97 4.07
CA THR A 317 -11.37 -20.60 4.56
C THR A 317 -10.04 -20.01 5.04
N LEU A 318 -9.50 -19.06 4.29
CA LEU A 318 -8.20 -18.42 4.55
C LEU A 318 -8.40 -16.89 4.70
N PRO A 319 -8.95 -16.43 5.84
CA PRO A 319 -9.12 -15.01 6.09
C PRO A 319 -7.77 -14.31 6.21
N GLY A 320 -7.71 -13.07 5.73
CA GLY A 320 -6.51 -12.28 5.80
C GLY A 320 -6.78 -10.82 6.17
N VAL A 321 -5.76 -10.17 6.68
CA VAL A 321 -5.68 -8.72 6.84
C VAL A 321 -4.33 -8.23 6.36
N GLY A 322 -4.30 -7.12 5.65
CA GLY A 322 -3.05 -6.55 5.18
C GLY A 322 -3.16 -5.10 4.76
N ILE A 323 -2.02 -4.48 4.54
CA ILE A 323 -1.91 -3.12 3.99
C ILE A 323 -0.88 -3.07 2.87
N SER A 324 -1.05 -2.10 2.02
CA SER A 324 -0.15 -1.78 0.91
C SER A 324 0.31 -0.33 1.00
N ILE A 325 1.62 -0.11 0.99
CA ILE A 325 2.23 1.20 0.81
C ILE A 325 2.59 1.37 -0.66
N GLY A 326 2.08 2.43 -1.30
CA GLY A 326 2.48 2.80 -2.66
C GLY A 326 3.88 3.42 -2.66
N VAL A 327 4.94 2.60 -2.68
CA VAL A 327 6.34 3.05 -2.49
C VAL A 327 6.77 4.08 -3.52
N THR A 328 6.46 3.86 -4.80
CA THR A 328 6.82 4.81 -5.87
C THR A 328 6.13 6.16 -5.66
N ARG A 329 4.86 6.14 -5.26
CA ARG A 329 4.11 7.37 -4.97
C ARG A 329 4.67 8.09 -3.76
N LEU A 330 4.91 7.36 -2.68
CA LEU A 330 5.50 7.90 -1.46
C LEU A 330 6.88 8.50 -1.74
N PHE A 331 7.73 7.78 -2.46
CA PHE A 331 9.07 8.25 -2.86
C PHE A 331 8.99 9.54 -3.69
N TYR A 332 8.12 9.58 -4.69
CA TYR A 332 7.92 10.75 -5.53
C TYR A 332 7.54 11.99 -4.69
N VAL A 333 6.64 11.82 -3.74
CA VAL A 333 6.22 12.89 -2.84
C VAL A 333 7.36 13.33 -1.92
N LEU A 334 8.04 12.37 -1.28
CA LEU A 334 9.18 12.66 -0.40
C LEU A 334 10.30 13.41 -1.15
N GLN A 335 10.51 13.09 -2.43
CA GLN A 335 11.47 13.76 -3.27
C GLN A 335 11.04 15.19 -3.61
N GLU A 336 9.77 15.40 -4.02
CA GLU A 336 9.26 16.75 -4.34
C GLU A 336 9.24 17.70 -3.14
N GLN A 337 9.06 17.16 -1.93
CA GLN A 337 9.00 17.93 -0.69
C GLN A 337 10.37 18.07 0.02
N ASP A 338 11.46 17.59 -0.61
CA ASP A 338 12.82 17.56 -0.02
C ASP A 338 12.85 16.86 1.36
N MET A 339 11.98 15.87 1.55
CA MET A 339 11.82 15.09 2.79
C MET A 339 12.69 13.83 2.82
N LEU A 340 13.35 13.47 1.70
CA LEU A 340 14.31 12.36 1.69
C LEU A 340 15.54 12.76 2.50
N SER A 341 15.97 11.87 3.40
CA SER A 341 17.12 12.12 4.27
C SER A 341 18.34 12.58 3.46
N LYS A 342 18.91 13.73 3.87
CA LYS A 342 20.15 14.28 3.30
C LYS A 342 21.37 13.45 3.67
N ASP A 343 21.23 12.53 4.64
CA ASP A 343 22.30 11.66 5.13
C ASP A 343 22.49 10.40 4.24
N ILE A 344 21.69 10.24 3.19
CA ILE A 344 21.85 9.13 2.25
C ILE A 344 23.09 9.38 1.40
N LEU A 345 24.12 8.58 1.61
CA LEU A 345 25.30 8.61 0.79
C LEU A 345 24.98 8.19 -0.64
N THR A 346 24.87 9.17 -1.54
CA THR A 346 24.55 8.94 -2.96
C THR A 346 25.80 8.72 -3.81
N ALA A 347 26.98 9.07 -3.31
CA ALA A 347 28.24 8.79 -3.99
C ALA A 347 28.41 7.30 -4.33
N PRO A 348 28.99 6.96 -5.48
CA PRO A 348 29.19 5.56 -5.89
C PRO A 348 30.14 4.80 -4.98
N ALA A 349 31.11 5.50 -4.36
CA ALA A 349 32.09 4.94 -3.46
C ALA A 349 32.37 5.91 -2.30
N GLU A 350 32.90 5.39 -1.19
CA GLU A 350 33.38 6.15 -0.04
C GLU A 350 34.80 6.68 -0.27
N ALA A 351 35.57 5.96 -1.10
CA ALA A 351 36.92 6.34 -1.50
C ALA A 351 37.10 6.17 -3.01
N VAL A 352 37.84 7.09 -3.62
CA VAL A 352 38.30 6.95 -5.03
C VAL A 352 39.81 7.03 -5.02
N VAL A 353 40.45 5.96 -5.47
CA VAL A 353 41.92 5.90 -5.68
C VAL A 353 42.23 6.40 -7.08
N ILE A 354 43.00 7.49 -7.16
CA ILE A 354 43.34 8.12 -8.43
C ILE A 354 44.86 7.99 -8.62
N PRO A 355 45.33 7.06 -9.48
CA PRO A 355 46.76 6.98 -9.81
C PRO A 355 47.23 8.25 -10.51
N MET A 356 48.35 8.80 -10.08
CA MET A 356 48.92 10.03 -10.66
C MET A 356 49.33 9.82 -12.12
N ASP A 357 49.94 8.68 -12.40
CA ASP A 357 50.40 8.23 -13.71
C ASP A 357 50.20 6.72 -13.87
N THR A 358 50.63 6.18 -14.99
CA THR A 358 50.54 4.74 -15.31
C THR A 358 51.44 3.88 -14.41
N ASP A 359 52.56 4.43 -13.93
CA ASP A 359 53.56 3.70 -13.12
C ASP A 359 53.00 3.48 -11.69
N CYS A 360 52.09 4.35 -11.25
CA CYS A 360 51.38 4.23 -9.97
C CYS A 360 50.22 3.24 -9.97
N MET A 361 49.89 2.61 -11.11
CA MET A 361 48.72 1.76 -11.25
C MET A 361 48.76 0.53 -10.32
N ALA A 362 49.89 -0.17 -10.23
CA ALA A 362 50.05 -1.33 -9.38
C ALA A 362 49.75 -0.97 -7.88
N PHE A 363 50.34 0.12 -7.41
CA PHE A 363 50.12 0.62 -6.05
C PHE A 363 48.66 1.05 -5.82
N ALA A 364 48.02 1.68 -6.82
CA ALA A 364 46.60 2.05 -6.73
C ALA A 364 45.69 0.81 -6.60
N VAL A 365 46.02 -0.27 -7.33
CA VAL A 365 45.28 -1.54 -7.23
C VAL A 365 45.45 -2.18 -5.86
N GLU A 366 46.69 -2.25 -5.36
CA GLU A 366 47.00 -2.78 -4.03
C GLU A 366 46.24 -1.99 -2.95
N THR A 367 46.31 -0.64 -3.00
CA THR A 367 45.63 0.27 -2.06
C THR A 367 44.11 0.07 -2.07
N ALA A 368 43.49 0.03 -3.26
CA ALA A 368 42.06 -0.18 -3.36
C ALA A 368 41.66 -1.57 -2.92
N THR A 369 42.49 -2.59 -3.16
CA THR A 369 42.24 -3.95 -2.68
C THR A 369 42.29 -4.03 -1.17
N ALA A 370 43.27 -3.41 -0.54
CA ALA A 370 43.35 -3.32 0.93
C ALA A 370 42.13 -2.60 1.54
N LEU A 371 41.75 -1.45 0.98
CA LEU A 371 40.55 -0.72 1.43
C LEU A 371 39.27 -1.56 1.32
N ARG A 372 39.11 -2.29 0.23
CA ARG A 372 37.95 -3.18 0.04
C ARG A 372 37.95 -4.36 1.00
N ALA A 373 39.11 -4.89 1.36
CA ALA A 373 39.24 -5.94 2.39
C ALA A 373 38.78 -5.47 3.77
N GLU A 374 38.95 -4.18 4.07
CA GLU A 374 38.44 -3.51 5.29
C GLU A 374 36.98 -3.06 5.15
N GLY A 375 36.28 -3.43 4.08
CA GLY A 375 34.87 -3.09 3.86
C GLY A 375 34.61 -1.69 3.29
N VAL A 376 35.65 -0.91 2.97
CA VAL A 376 35.49 0.43 2.41
C VAL A 376 35.14 0.33 0.92
N LYS A 377 34.00 0.92 0.53
CA LYS A 377 33.55 0.96 -0.87
C LYS A 377 34.49 1.83 -1.67
N THR A 378 35.37 1.22 -2.45
CA THR A 378 36.47 1.90 -3.15
C THR A 378 36.39 1.74 -4.65
N GLN A 379 36.46 2.84 -5.36
CA GLN A 379 36.60 2.90 -6.82
C GLN A 379 38.04 3.23 -7.18
N ILE A 380 38.55 2.70 -8.32
CA ILE A 380 39.83 3.11 -8.92
C ILE A 380 39.49 3.86 -10.22
N TYR A 381 40.15 4.98 -10.44
CA TYR A 381 40.04 5.71 -11.70
C TYR A 381 41.09 5.21 -12.69
N PHE A 382 40.69 4.45 -13.68
CA PHE A 382 41.60 3.80 -14.62
C PHE A 382 41.97 4.65 -15.83
N GLU A 383 41.21 5.73 -16.10
CA GLU A 383 41.40 6.51 -17.32
C GLU A 383 42.71 7.31 -17.32
N ASN A 384 43.46 7.20 -18.39
CA ASN A 384 44.70 7.97 -18.57
C ASN A 384 44.41 9.38 -19.06
N ARG A 385 44.14 10.29 -18.11
CA ARG A 385 43.89 11.72 -18.33
C ARG A 385 44.81 12.57 -17.48
N LYS A 386 44.92 13.85 -17.83
CA LYS A 386 45.63 14.81 -16.97
C LYS A 386 44.99 14.87 -15.60
N PHE A 387 45.76 14.97 -14.51
CA PHE A 387 45.30 14.93 -13.14
C PHE A 387 44.11 15.87 -12.87
N LYS A 388 44.18 17.12 -13.38
CA LYS A 388 43.08 18.10 -13.27
C LYS A 388 41.75 17.59 -13.87
N GLN A 389 41.80 16.74 -14.88
CA GLN A 389 40.63 16.14 -15.52
C GLN A 389 40.13 14.88 -14.80
N LYS A 390 40.97 14.31 -13.92
CA LYS A 390 40.59 13.16 -13.09
C LYS A 390 39.81 13.55 -11.85
N ILE A 391 39.91 14.81 -11.42
CA ILE A 391 39.28 15.35 -10.19
C ILE A 391 38.00 16.17 -10.51
N GLY A 392 37.82 16.62 -11.76
CA GLY A 392 36.74 17.52 -12.18
C GLY A 392 35.44 16.83 -12.61
#